data_925660e20b54fab9a12b951d2c483e71
#
_entry.id   925660e20b54fab9a12b951d2c483e71
#
_cell.length_a   1.000
_cell.length_b   1.000
_cell.length_c   1.000
_cell.angle_alpha   90.00
_cell.angle_beta   90.00
_cell.angle_gamma   90.00
#
_symmetry.space_group_name_H-M   'P 1'
#
loop_
_entity.id
_entity.type
_entity.pdbx_description
1 polymer ?
#
loop_
_entity_poly.entity_id
_entity_poly.type
_entity_poly.pdbx_seq_one_letter_code
_entity_poly.pdbx_strand_id
1 'polypeptide(L)'
;MRTGRWLLYDTNVYVSALRQGSLDPLPRRLRETLPRTYLASVVAAELRAGAITEAAKRKVREVTQWAQRVGRMVTPEAGAWERAGDVLGKIRQVEPHLRSKVPRLWNDTLIALCARDIGATVVTENLQDFELLRRYVRFDLRPFA
;
A
#
# COMPACT_ATOMS: atom_id res chain seq x y z
N MET A 1 -6.03 -19.92 10.04
CA MET A 1 -5.36 -18.64 9.89
C MET A 1 -6.39 -17.53 9.65
N ARG A 2 -6.36 -16.49 10.46
CA ARG A 2 -7.34 -15.40 10.35
C ARG A 2 -6.92 -14.42 9.26
N THR A 3 -7.06 -14.83 8.03
CA THR A 3 -6.83 -13.95 6.88
C THR A 3 -7.86 -12.83 6.91
N GLY A 4 -7.42 -11.61 6.68
CA GLY A 4 -8.31 -10.48 6.46
C GLY A 4 -8.76 -9.69 7.69
N ARG A 5 -8.16 -9.92 8.86
CA ARG A 5 -8.49 -9.09 10.02
C ARG A 5 -8.04 -7.65 9.83
N TRP A 6 -6.82 -7.44 9.32
CA TRP A 6 -6.27 -6.12 9.03
C TRP A 6 -6.18 -5.91 7.53
N LEU A 7 -6.40 -4.68 7.10
CA LEU A 7 -6.33 -4.28 5.70
C LEU A 7 -5.22 -3.26 5.51
N LEU A 8 -4.56 -3.34 4.36
CA LEU A 8 -3.56 -2.38 3.93
C LEU A 8 -3.89 -1.99 2.50
N TYR A 9 -4.46 -0.80 2.33
CA TYR A 9 -4.84 -0.31 1.00
C TYR A 9 -3.63 0.24 0.26
N ASP A 10 -3.50 -0.16 -1.01
CA ASP A 10 -2.51 0.39 -1.92
C ASP A 10 -2.86 1.85 -2.27
N THR A 11 -1.85 2.59 -2.71
CA THR A 11 -1.97 4.01 -3.03
C THR A 11 -3.08 4.29 -4.03
N ASN A 12 -3.21 3.48 -5.08
CA ASN A 12 -4.21 3.70 -6.13
C ASN A 12 -5.64 3.71 -5.61
N VAL A 13 -5.92 2.93 -4.56
CA VAL A 13 -7.25 2.91 -3.92
C VAL A 13 -7.56 4.28 -3.30
N TYR A 14 -6.60 4.85 -2.58
CA TYR A 14 -6.76 6.19 -1.99
C TYR A 14 -6.86 7.27 -3.07
N VAL A 15 -6.03 7.19 -4.10
CA VAL A 15 -6.06 8.17 -5.20
C VAL A 15 -7.42 8.19 -5.88
N SER A 16 -7.97 7.01 -6.21
CA SER A 16 -9.31 6.90 -6.79
C SER A 16 -10.38 7.49 -5.87
N ALA A 17 -10.27 7.18 -4.58
CA ALA A 17 -11.20 7.66 -3.56
C ALA A 17 -11.17 9.19 -3.42
N LEU A 18 -9.98 9.77 -3.36
CA LEU A 18 -9.80 11.21 -3.15
C LEU A 18 -10.18 12.05 -4.38
N ARG A 19 -10.21 11.43 -5.58
CA ARG A 19 -10.61 12.09 -6.83
C ARG A 19 -12.12 12.23 -7.00
N GLN A 20 -12.93 11.53 -6.20
CA GLN A 20 -14.38 11.48 -6.41
C GLN A 20 -15.13 12.76 -5.96
N GLY A 21 -14.41 13.81 -5.58
CA GLY A 21 -15.00 15.12 -5.31
C GLY A 21 -15.98 15.18 -4.14
N SER A 22 -16.05 14.15 -3.33
CA SER A 22 -16.84 14.11 -2.12
C SER A 22 -16.30 15.10 -1.08
N LEU A 23 -17.20 15.75 -0.34
CA LEU A 23 -16.84 16.57 0.81
C LEU A 23 -16.26 15.71 1.95
N ASP A 24 -16.61 14.44 1.97
CA ASP A 24 -16.02 13.47 2.88
C ASP A 24 -14.61 13.10 2.40
N PRO A 25 -13.60 13.07 3.29
CA PRO A 25 -12.24 12.72 2.91
C PRO A 25 -12.12 11.29 2.37
N LEU A 26 -13.00 10.38 2.79
CA LEU A 26 -13.00 8.99 2.34
C LEU A 26 -14.37 8.53 1.91
N PRO A 27 -14.50 7.77 0.80
CA PRO A 27 -15.75 7.15 0.41
C PRO A 27 -16.25 6.17 1.48
N ARG A 28 -17.54 5.91 1.47
CA ARG A 28 -18.24 5.07 2.42
C ARG A 28 -17.51 3.73 2.66
N ARG A 29 -17.08 3.07 1.60
CA ARG A 29 -16.45 1.77 1.67
C ARG A 29 -15.15 1.78 2.46
N LEU A 30 -14.33 2.83 2.28
CA LEU A 30 -13.11 2.99 3.06
C LEU A 30 -13.41 3.34 4.51
N ARG A 31 -14.42 4.18 4.76
CA ARG A 31 -14.84 4.53 6.11
C ARG A 31 -15.32 3.33 6.90
N GLU A 32 -16.07 2.43 6.28
CA GLU A 32 -16.60 1.24 6.94
C GLU A 32 -15.48 0.28 7.38
N THR A 33 -14.34 0.30 6.69
CA THR A 33 -13.21 -0.58 7.01
C THR A 33 -12.12 0.11 7.83
N LEU A 34 -12.25 1.40 8.13
CA LEU A 34 -11.25 2.13 8.93
C LEU A 34 -10.86 1.44 10.23
N PRO A 35 -11.80 0.86 11.01
CA PRO A 35 -11.44 0.22 12.27
C PRO A 35 -10.44 -0.94 12.14
N ARG A 36 -10.27 -1.47 10.94
CA ARG A 36 -9.34 -2.56 10.67
C ARG A 36 -8.32 -2.25 9.58
N THR A 37 -8.05 -0.96 9.36
CA THR A 37 -7.15 -0.49 8.31
C THR A 37 -5.87 0.08 8.91
N TYR A 38 -4.72 -0.33 8.37
CA TYR A 38 -3.43 0.30 8.58
C TYR A 38 -3.07 1.14 7.36
N LEU A 39 -2.36 2.22 7.59
CA LEU A 39 -1.77 3.03 6.53
C LEU A 39 -0.27 2.77 6.48
N ALA A 40 0.24 2.33 5.34
CA ALA A 40 1.68 2.20 5.15
C ALA A 40 2.29 3.58 4.92
N SER A 41 3.42 3.85 5.58
CA SER A 41 4.15 5.12 5.38
C SER A 41 4.58 5.31 3.92
N VAL A 42 4.85 4.22 3.20
CA VAL A 42 5.13 4.24 1.76
C VAL A 42 3.94 4.82 0.99
N VAL A 43 2.73 4.39 1.33
CA VAL A 43 1.49 4.91 0.72
C VAL A 43 1.31 6.38 1.07
N ALA A 44 1.50 6.75 2.33
CA ALA A 44 1.40 8.14 2.77
C ALA A 44 2.37 9.05 1.99
N ALA A 45 3.59 8.58 1.76
CA ALA A 45 4.59 9.31 0.99
C ALA A 45 4.18 9.49 -0.47
N GLU A 46 3.66 8.44 -1.10
CA GLU A 46 3.17 8.51 -2.48
C GLU A 46 1.97 9.46 -2.62
N LEU A 47 1.05 9.42 -1.66
CA LEU A 47 -0.09 10.32 -1.64
C LEU A 47 0.35 11.79 -1.51
N ARG A 48 1.32 12.06 -0.65
CA ARG A 48 1.90 13.41 -0.51
C ARG A 48 2.56 13.89 -1.80
N ALA A 49 3.33 13.02 -2.43
CA ALA A 49 4.01 13.35 -3.68
C ALA A 49 3.02 13.68 -4.80
N GLY A 50 1.87 13.00 -4.81
CA GLY A 50 0.84 13.21 -5.82
C GLY A 50 -0.14 14.34 -5.53
N ALA A 51 -0.16 14.88 -4.31
CA ALA A 51 -1.10 15.93 -3.92
C ALA A 51 -0.55 17.29 -4.29
N ILE A 52 -1.12 17.92 -5.33
CA ILE A 52 -0.65 19.19 -5.88
C ILE A 52 -1.47 20.37 -5.36
N THR A 53 -2.80 20.22 -5.28
CA THR A 53 -3.68 21.29 -4.80
C THR A 53 -3.73 21.35 -3.27
N GLU A 54 -4.08 22.52 -2.71
CA GLU A 54 -4.24 22.65 -1.26
C GLU A 54 -5.36 21.74 -0.73
N ALA A 55 -6.43 21.56 -1.50
CA ALA A 55 -7.53 20.66 -1.11
C ALA A 55 -7.04 19.21 -1.04
N ALA A 56 -6.25 18.74 -2.02
CA ALA A 56 -5.69 17.40 -2.04
C ALA A 56 -4.71 17.20 -0.86
N LYS A 57 -3.84 18.18 -0.62
CA LYS A 57 -2.90 18.13 0.50
C LYS A 57 -3.61 18.01 1.84
N ARG A 58 -4.72 18.74 2.00
CA ARG A 58 -5.53 18.69 3.23
C ARG A 58 -6.09 17.29 3.45
N LYS A 59 -6.67 16.70 2.42
CA LYS A 59 -7.24 15.33 2.51
C LYS A 59 -6.17 14.31 2.87
N VAL A 60 -5.00 14.40 2.25
CA VAL A 60 -3.87 13.50 2.56
C VAL A 60 -3.41 13.67 4.01
N ARG A 61 -3.32 14.91 4.50
CA ARG A 61 -2.97 15.17 5.90
C ARG A 61 -3.99 14.55 6.85
N GLU A 62 -5.28 14.67 6.55
CA GLU A 62 -6.34 14.11 7.40
C GLU A 62 -6.21 12.59 7.53
N VAL A 63 -5.98 11.91 6.42
CA VAL A 63 -5.80 10.44 6.42
C VAL A 63 -4.55 10.06 7.22
N THR A 64 -3.43 10.75 6.98
CA THR A 64 -2.16 10.47 7.68
C THR A 64 -2.28 10.73 9.18
N GLN A 65 -2.86 11.87 9.56
CA GLN A 65 -3.04 12.22 10.97
C GLN A 65 -3.95 11.25 11.69
N TRP A 66 -5.00 10.79 11.02
CA TRP A 66 -5.88 9.77 11.57
C TRP A 66 -5.10 8.50 11.90
N ALA A 67 -4.32 7.99 10.94
CA ALA A 67 -3.56 6.77 11.13
C ALA A 67 -2.54 6.89 12.26
N GLN A 68 -1.86 8.04 12.36
CA GLN A 68 -0.92 8.32 13.43
C GLN A 68 -1.61 8.38 14.78
N ARG A 69 -2.74 9.07 14.86
CA ARG A 69 -3.50 9.26 16.09
C ARG A 69 -4.01 7.95 16.67
N VAL A 70 -4.46 7.03 15.82
CA VAL A 70 -4.97 5.74 16.27
C VAL A 70 -3.88 4.65 16.34
N GLY A 71 -2.62 4.99 16.06
CA GLY A 71 -1.51 4.05 16.14
C GLY A 71 -1.52 2.98 15.06
N ARG A 72 -2.07 3.27 13.89
CA ARG A 72 -2.17 2.31 12.79
C ARG A 72 -1.44 2.76 11.55
N MET A 73 -0.25 3.30 11.72
CA MET A 73 0.69 3.53 10.62
C MET A 73 1.78 2.46 10.69
N VAL A 74 2.05 1.79 9.58
CA VAL A 74 3.12 0.80 9.49
C VAL A 74 4.22 1.33 8.58
N THR A 75 5.45 1.26 9.09
CA THR A 75 6.64 1.73 8.38
C THR A 75 7.59 0.56 8.17
N PRO A 76 8.14 0.39 6.94
CA PRO A 76 9.14 -0.65 6.71
C PRO A 76 10.38 -0.42 7.58
N GLU A 77 10.80 -1.46 8.30
CA GLU A 77 12.04 -1.43 9.04
C GLU A 77 13.23 -1.75 8.13
N ALA A 78 14.45 -1.59 8.64
CA ALA A 78 15.67 -1.85 7.89
C ALA A 78 15.67 -3.23 7.23
N GLY A 79 15.23 -4.26 7.96
CA GLY A 79 15.13 -5.62 7.42
C GLY A 79 14.17 -5.76 6.25
N ALA A 80 13.09 -4.97 6.25
CA ALA A 80 12.15 -4.96 5.12
C ALA A 80 12.79 -4.34 3.87
N TRP A 81 13.57 -3.29 4.02
CA TRP A 81 14.31 -2.70 2.92
C TRP A 81 15.32 -3.68 2.31
N GLU A 82 16.08 -4.36 3.15
CA GLU A 82 17.02 -5.39 2.71
C GLU A 82 16.29 -6.51 1.97
N ARG A 83 15.19 -6.98 2.54
CA ARG A 83 14.36 -8.03 1.93
C ARG A 83 13.80 -7.58 0.57
N ALA A 84 13.35 -6.33 0.47
CA ALA A 84 12.87 -5.78 -0.79
C ALA A 84 13.96 -5.80 -1.86
N GLY A 85 15.19 -5.42 -1.49
CA GLY A 85 16.34 -5.50 -2.39
C GLY A 85 16.58 -6.92 -2.87
N ASP A 86 16.52 -7.90 -1.97
CA ASP A 86 16.73 -9.31 -2.32
C ASP A 86 15.61 -9.82 -3.27
N VAL A 87 14.37 -9.48 -2.99
CA VAL A 87 13.23 -9.86 -3.83
C VAL A 87 13.38 -9.30 -5.24
N LEU A 88 13.65 -8.00 -5.34
CA LEU A 88 13.80 -7.34 -6.64
C LEU A 88 15.02 -7.83 -7.41
N GLY A 89 16.12 -8.10 -6.72
CA GLY A 89 17.29 -8.72 -7.31
C GLY A 89 16.98 -10.12 -7.85
N LYS A 90 16.18 -10.90 -7.12
CA LYS A 90 15.76 -12.24 -7.54
C LYS A 90 14.88 -12.18 -8.78
N ILE A 91 13.92 -11.24 -8.82
CA ILE A 91 13.06 -11.04 -10.00
C ILE A 91 13.91 -10.71 -11.22
N ARG A 92 14.86 -9.80 -11.07
CA ARG A 92 15.77 -9.41 -12.15
C ARG A 92 16.55 -10.60 -12.69
N GLN A 93 16.98 -11.50 -11.81
CA GLN A 93 17.76 -12.68 -12.15
C GLN A 93 16.91 -13.77 -12.81
N VAL A 94 15.74 -14.05 -12.22
CA VAL A 94 14.89 -15.18 -12.61
C VAL A 94 13.98 -14.82 -13.80
N GLU A 95 13.60 -13.56 -13.89
CA GLU A 95 12.66 -13.07 -14.92
C GLU A 95 13.27 -11.87 -15.67
N PRO A 96 14.31 -12.11 -16.51
CA PRO A 96 15.04 -11.01 -17.17
C PRO A 96 14.15 -10.07 -18.00
N HIS A 97 13.04 -10.59 -18.52
CA HIS A 97 12.08 -9.80 -19.31
C HIS A 97 11.38 -8.73 -18.47
N LEU A 98 11.41 -8.85 -17.13
CA LEU A 98 10.83 -7.87 -16.22
C LEU A 98 11.83 -6.85 -15.68
N ARG A 99 13.09 -6.90 -16.15
CA ARG A 99 14.17 -6.05 -15.64
C ARG A 99 13.81 -4.56 -15.65
N SER A 100 13.21 -4.09 -16.74
CA SER A 100 12.81 -2.67 -16.85
C SER A 100 11.69 -2.28 -15.91
N LYS A 101 10.91 -3.24 -15.42
CA LYS A 101 9.81 -3.03 -14.49
C LYS A 101 10.29 -2.93 -13.03
N VAL A 102 11.40 -3.58 -12.72
CA VAL A 102 11.91 -3.70 -11.33
C VAL A 102 12.01 -2.34 -10.61
N PRO A 103 12.55 -1.25 -11.20
CA PRO A 103 12.59 0.03 -10.49
C PRO A 103 11.23 0.57 -10.04
N ARG A 104 10.16 0.19 -10.72
CA ARG A 104 8.79 0.64 -10.39
C ARG A 104 8.12 -0.25 -9.35
N LEU A 105 8.74 -1.36 -8.97
CA LEU A 105 8.19 -2.31 -8.00
C LEU A 105 8.64 -2.06 -6.56
N TRP A 106 9.52 -1.11 -6.30
CA TRP A 106 10.06 -0.86 -4.96
C TRP A 106 8.96 -0.58 -3.95
N ASN A 107 8.08 0.36 -4.26
CA ASN A 107 7.03 0.75 -3.31
C ASN A 107 6.05 -0.39 -3.08
N ASP A 108 5.63 -1.09 -4.12
CA ASP A 108 4.72 -2.23 -4.00
C ASP A 108 5.36 -3.37 -3.18
N THR A 109 6.65 -3.60 -3.37
CA THR A 109 7.38 -4.60 -2.58
C THR A 109 7.40 -4.24 -1.11
N LEU A 110 7.65 -2.98 -0.78
CA LEU A 110 7.64 -2.51 0.60
C LEU A 110 6.25 -2.60 1.22
N ILE A 111 5.21 -2.28 0.45
CA ILE A 111 3.80 -2.42 0.90
C ILE A 111 3.51 -3.89 1.22
N ALA A 112 3.90 -4.81 0.32
CA ALA A 112 3.70 -6.24 0.53
C ALA A 112 4.41 -6.73 1.78
N LEU A 113 5.64 -6.27 2.03
CA LEU A 113 6.41 -6.65 3.21
C LEU A 113 5.80 -6.08 4.50
N CYS A 114 5.28 -4.84 4.46
CA CYS A 114 4.54 -4.29 5.58
C CYS A 114 3.29 -5.13 5.90
N ALA A 115 2.55 -5.53 4.87
CA ALA A 115 1.37 -6.37 5.04
C ALA A 115 1.73 -7.71 5.68
N ARG A 116 2.80 -8.33 5.21
CA ARG A 116 3.32 -9.58 5.80
C ARG A 116 3.64 -9.41 7.28
N ASP A 117 4.30 -8.32 7.64
CA ASP A 117 4.78 -8.11 9.01
C ASP A 117 3.62 -7.93 10.01
N ILE A 118 2.53 -7.33 9.58
CA ILE A 118 1.37 -7.09 10.46
C ILE A 118 0.21 -8.08 10.24
N GLY A 119 0.39 -9.05 9.35
CA GLY A 119 -0.68 -10.01 9.02
C GLY A 119 -1.87 -9.37 8.34
N ALA A 120 -1.64 -8.35 7.49
CA ALA A 120 -2.70 -7.65 6.78
C ALA A 120 -2.90 -8.21 5.37
N THR A 121 -4.10 -7.96 4.83
CA THR A 121 -4.40 -8.21 3.42
C THR A 121 -4.16 -6.93 2.63
N VAL A 122 -3.35 -6.99 1.59
CA VAL A 122 -3.19 -5.89 0.63
C VAL A 122 -4.44 -5.81 -0.24
N VAL A 123 -5.01 -4.62 -0.35
CA VAL A 123 -6.16 -4.35 -1.21
C VAL A 123 -5.72 -3.35 -2.28
N THR A 124 -5.85 -3.73 -3.54
CA THR A 124 -5.31 -2.94 -4.66
C THR A 124 -6.20 -2.99 -5.89
N GLU A 125 -6.10 -1.97 -6.72
CA GLU A 125 -6.65 -1.96 -8.08
C GLU A 125 -5.67 -2.53 -9.10
N ASN A 126 -4.39 -2.72 -8.70
CA ASN A 126 -3.31 -3.23 -9.57
C ASN A 126 -2.88 -4.63 -9.12
N LEU A 127 -3.72 -5.63 -9.39
CA LEU A 127 -3.45 -7.02 -8.99
C LEU A 127 -2.21 -7.61 -9.65
N GLN A 128 -1.93 -7.24 -10.90
CA GLN A 128 -0.86 -7.88 -11.67
C GLN A 128 0.50 -7.79 -10.98
N ASP A 129 0.87 -6.61 -10.51
CA ASP A 129 2.17 -6.42 -9.85
C ASP A 129 2.24 -7.13 -8.50
N PHE A 130 1.16 -7.08 -7.72
CA PHE A 130 1.14 -7.77 -6.43
C PHE A 130 1.08 -9.30 -6.59
N GLU A 131 0.43 -9.82 -7.64
CA GLU A 131 0.47 -11.25 -7.93
C GLU A 131 1.89 -11.71 -8.29
N LEU A 132 2.64 -10.90 -9.02
CA LEU A 132 4.06 -11.16 -9.28
C LEU A 132 4.83 -11.25 -7.96
N LEU A 133 4.64 -10.28 -7.06
CA LEU A 133 5.33 -10.23 -5.77
C LEU A 133 4.98 -11.41 -4.86
N ARG A 134 3.77 -11.95 -4.97
CA ARG A 134 3.34 -13.12 -4.18
C ARG A 134 4.16 -14.38 -4.45
N ARG A 135 4.83 -14.44 -5.56
CA ARG A 135 5.75 -15.56 -5.84
C ARG A 135 7.00 -15.51 -4.96
N TYR A 136 7.31 -14.37 -4.39
CA TYR A 136 8.55 -14.13 -3.63
C TYR A 136 8.30 -13.74 -2.18
N VAL A 137 7.14 -13.17 -1.88
CA VAL A 137 6.76 -12.72 -0.53
C VAL A 137 5.40 -13.31 -0.19
N ARG A 138 5.28 -13.87 1.01
CA ARG A 138 4.01 -14.41 1.49
C ARG A 138 3.17 -13.28 2.11
N PHE A 139 2.05 -12.98 1.51
CA PHE A 139 1.06 -12.03 2.03
C PHE A 139 -0.29 -12.32 1.38
N ASP A 140 -1.36 -11.83 2.01
CA ASP A 140 -2.71 -11.97 1.48
C ASP A 140 -3.02 -10.79 0.55
N LEU A 141 -3.74 -11.07 -0.54
CA LEU A 141 -4.04 -10.09 -1.58
C LEU A 141 -5.51 -10.18 -1.98
N ARG A 142 -6.13 -9.02 -2.19
CA ARG A 142 -7.51 -8.93 -2.61
C ARG A 142 -7.71 -7.73 -3.54
N PRO A 143 -8.57 -7.86 -4.60
CA PRO A 143 -8.90 -6.70 -5.42
C PRO A 143 -9.78 -5.73 -4.65
N PHE A 144 -9.66 -4.45 -4.98
CA PHE A 144 -10.62 -3.44 -4.56
C PHE A 144 -11.77 -3.44 -5.56
N ALA A 145 -12.87 -4.07 -5.17
CA ALA A 145 -14.03 -4.21 -6.06
C ALA A 145 -15.30 -3.71 -5.40
#